data_fb1498e613ed0a4ab35914dd2c04d6c9
#
_entry.id   fb1498e613ed0a4ab35914dd2c04d6c9
#
_cell.length_a   1.000
_cell.length_b   1.000
_cell.length_c   1.000
_cell.angle_alpha   90.00
_cell.angle_beta   90.00
_cell.angle_gamma   90.00
#
_symmetry.space_group_name_H-M   'P 1'
#
loop_
_entity.id
_entity.type
_entity.pdbx_description
1 polymer ?
#
loop_
_entity_poly.entity_id
_entity_poly.type
_entity_poly.pdbx_seq_one_letter_code
_entity_poly.pdbx_strand_id
1 'polypeptide(L)'
;MIVERVSVVGSVAGPLSDIFAQFLPPIGWATVLRRTFHEMNDDDCWGLAAQLAFYFLLALFPTVLVLVALIGYLPLDNVFNELLAAVATVAPPEVVILIRTQFDQVGTGNRVGFLTVGILGAIWSSSAATSALIDALNTAYDIKDWRAWWKRRLLAIVLTFGLAIAVVLSLALMLIGPKALTWSVAWLGLDPFVAALWQMARWPAVIVVVILVLDLMFYLAPNRHVKWVWISPGALMSTILWIGSSLAFRYYVANMSDYAAAYGAIGGAIVTMLWFYVGGLAILVGAEMNAVIEDAAREQLRADPTGQ
;
A
#
# COMPACT_ATOMS: atom_id res chain seq x y z
N MET A 1 -36.07 -8.62 18.98
CA MET A 1 -35.25 -9.46 19.88
C MET A 1 -33.79 -9.66 19.39
N ILE A 2 -33.31 -8.86 18.44
CA ILE A 2 -31.92 -8.82 17.95
C ILE A 2 -31.23 -7.48 18.30
N VAL A 3 -31.98 -6.42 18.57
CA VAL A 3 -31.49 -5.06 18.83
C VAL A 3 -30.90 -4.90 20.25
N GLU A 4 -31.31 -5.71 21.21
CA GLU A 4 -30.81 -5.67 22.59
C GLU A 4 -29.38 -6.21 22.79
N ARG A 5 -28.83 -6.93 21.79
CA ARG A 5 -27.44 -7.43 21.88
C ARG A 5 -26.37 -6.43 21.49
N VAL A 6 -26.74 -5.36 20.76
CA VAL A 6 -25.74 -4.36 20.31
C VAL A 6 -25.47 -3.33 21.39
N SER A 7 -26.44 -3.01 22.26
CA SER A 7 -26.24 -2.00 23.32
C SER A 7 -25.52 -2.54 24.57
N VAL A 8 -25.52 -3.87 24.79
CA VAL A 8 -24.86 -4.49 25.96
C VAL A 8 -23.38 -4.78 25.69
N VAL A 9 -22.94 -4.83 24.42
CA VAL A 9 -21.54 -5.07 24.07
C VAL A 9 -20.68 -3.81 24.25
N GLY A 10 -21.29 -2.61 24.29
CA GLY A 10 -20.55 -1.33 24.40
C GLY A 10 -19.96 -0.99 25.77
N SER A 11 -20.22 -1.73 26.84
CA SER A 11 -19.78 -1.37 28.19
C SER A 11 -18.67 -2.23 28.81
N VAL A 12 -18.22 -3.32 28.16
CA VAL A 12 -17.16 -4.20 28.69
C VAL A 12 -16.14 -4.60 27.63
N ALA A 13 -16.28 -4.12 26.42
CA ALA A 13 -15.51 -4.57 25.29
C ALA A 13 -14.24 -3.71 25.12
N GLY A 14 -13.08 -4.28 25.35
CA GLY A 14 -11.78 -3.66 25.07
C GLY A 14 -11.55 -3.48 23.55
N PRO A 15 -10.46 -2.83 23.13
CA PRO A 15 -10.18 -2.47 21.73
C PRO A 15 -10.28 -3.63 20.73
N LEU A 16 -10.19 -4.87 21.18
CA LEU A 16 -10.32 -6.07 20.32
C LEU A 16 -11.76 -6.33 19.90
N SER A 17 -12.76 -6.03 20.72
CA SER A 17 -14.16 -6.25 20.37
C SER A 17 -14.68 -5.26 19.34
N ASP A 18 -14.14 -4.02 19.36
CA ASP A 18 -14.46 -3.02 18.35
C ASP A 18 -13.90 -3.42 16.97
N ILE A 19 -12.74 -4.07 16.94
CA ILE A 19 -12.18 -4.65 15.71
C ILE A 19 -13.11 -5.76 15.17
N PHE A 20 -13.57 -6.70 16.03
CA PHE A 20 -14.46 -7.76 15.59
C PHE A 20 -15.84 -7.27 15.16
N ALA A 21 -16.38 -6.23 15.80
CA ALA A 21 -17.67 -5.66 15.42
C ALA A 21 -17.67 -5.09 13.99
N GLN A 22 -16.53 -4.63 13.49
CA GLN A 22 -16.37 -4.09 12.13
C GLN A 22 -16.40 -5.16 11.04
N PHE A 23 -16.05 -6.41 11.38
CA PHE A 23 -16.16 -7.56 10.47
C PHE A 23 -17.59 -8.16 10.43
N LEU A 24 -18.53 -7.54 11.15
CA LEU A 24 -19.95 -7.87 11.08
C LEU A 24 -20.67 -6.70 10.37
N PRO A 25 -20.62 -6.62 9.03
CA PRO A 25 -21.26 -5.52 8.32
C PRO A 25 -22.76 -5.53 8.61
N PRO A 26 -23.41 -4.35 8.63
CA PRO A 26 -24.84 -4.22 8.88
C PRO A 26 -25.70 -4.94 7.83
N ILE A 27 -25.10 -5.22 6.67
CA ILE A 27 -25.65 -6.00 5.57
C ILE A 27 -24.79 -7.25 5.36
N GLY A 28 -25.38 -8.35 4.88
CA GLY A 28 -24.64 -9.60 4.65
C GLY A 28 -23.47 -9.42 3.66
N TRP A 29 -22.37 -10.16 3.85
CA TRP A 29 -21.16 -10.07 3.02
C TRP A 29 -21.41 -10.22 1.51
N ALA A 30 -22.36 -11.08 1.10
CA ALA A 30 -22.73 -11.22 -0.30
C ALA A 30 -23.30 -9.90 -0.88
N THR A 31 -24.05 -9.15 -0.07
CA THR A 31 -24.60 -7.85 -0.44
C THR A 31 -23.50 -6.78 -0.50
N VAL A 32 -22.55 -6.81 0.46
CA VAL A 32 -21.38 -5.93 0.45
C VAL A 32 -20.61 -6.11 -0.85
N LEU A 33 -20.20 -7.34 -1.18
CA LEU A 33 -19.42 -7.63 -2.39
C LEU A 33 -20.16 -7.23 -3.67
N ARG A 34 -21.46 -7.47 -3.74
CA ARG A 34 -22.26 -7.08 -4.91
C ARG A 34 -22.36 -5.55 -5.05
N ARG A 35 -22.60 -4.82 -3.94
CA ARG A 35 -22.64 -3.35 -3.95
C ARG A 35 -21.26 -2.78 -4.31
N THR A 36 -20.18 -3.28 -3.70
CA THR A 36 -18.79 -2.88 -4.02
C THR A 36 -18.50 -3.03 -5.53
N PHE A 37 -18.88 -4.15 -6.13
CA PHE A 37 -18.69 -4.33 -7.57
C PHE A 37 -19.52 -3.37 -8.43
N HIS A 38 -20.70 -2.97 -7.95
CA HIS A 38 -21.55 -2.01 -8.65
C HIS A 38 -20.94 -0.60 -8.57
N GLU A 39 -20.59 -0.14 -7.38
CA GLU A 39 -19.94 1.16 -7.16
C GLU A 39 -18.61 1.28 -7.93
N MET A 40 -17.79 0.22 -7.96
CA MET A 40 -16.58 0.19 -8.79
C MET A 40 -16.81 0.50 -10.27
N ASN A 41 -17.98 0.08 -10.82
CA ASN A 41 -18.31 0.38 -12.21
C ASN A 41 -18.90 1.79 -12.36
N ASP A 42 -19.69 2.23 -11.39
CA ASP A 42 -20.33 3.55 -11.43
C ASP A 42 -19.30 4.66 -11.25
N ASP A 43 -18.26 4.44 -10.43
CA ASP A 43 -17.16 5.35 -10.14
C ASP A 43 -15.97 5.23 -11.11
N ASP A 44 -16.11 4.41 -12.15
CA ASP A 44 -15.01 4.15 -13.12
C ASP A 44 -13.67 3.80 -12.46
N CYS A 45 -13.70 2.93 -11.44
CA CYS A 45 -12.49 2.48 -10.74
C CYS A 45 -11.45 1.88 -11.68
N TRP A 46 -11.85 1.34 -12.82
CA TRP A 46 -10.95 0.82 -13.86
C TRP A 46 -10.12 1.95 -14.49
N GLY A 47 -10.76 3.07 -14.82
CA GLY A 47 -10.09 4.27 -15.35
C GLY A 47 -9.21 4.93 -14.28
N LEU A 48 -9.69 5.02 -13.05
CA LEU A 48 -8.91 5.55 -11.93
C LEU A 48 -7.67 4.69 -11.64
N ALA A 49 -7.77 3.37 -11.69
CA ALA A 49 -6.62 2.47 -11.53
C ALA A 49 -5.59 2.65 -12.65
N ALA A 50 -6.03 2.88 -13.89
CA ALA A 50 -5.11 3.18 -15.00
C ALA A 50 -4.40 4.53 -14.80
N GLN A 51 -5.10 5.54 -14.32
CA GLN A 51 -4.51 6.82 -13.94
C GLN A 51 -3.48 6.66 -12.82
N LEU A 52 -3.79 5.90 -11.78
CA LEU A 52 -2.85 5.58 -10.69
C LEU A 52 -1.60 4.88 -11.21
N ALA A 53 -1.76 3.90 -12.10
CA ALA A 53 -0.64 3.17 -12.69
C ALA A 53 0.33 4.10 -13.43
N PHE A 54 -0.20 5.06 -14.19
CA PHE A 54 0.61 6.07 -14.87
C PHE A 54 1.41 6.92 -13.87
N TYR A 55 0.76 7.45 -12.84
CA TYR A 55 1.45 8.29 -11.85
C TYR A 55 2.45 7.50 -11.00
N PHE A 56 2.17 6.25 -10.66
CA PHE A 56 3.10 5.37 -9.94
C PHE A 56 4.33 5.06 -10.78
N LEU A 57 4.15 4.78 -12.08
CA LEU A 57 5.26 4.58 -13.00
C LEU A 57 6.11 5.85 -13.12
N LEU A 58 5.48 7.03 -13.26
CA LEU A 58 6.19 8.31 -13.32
C LEU A 58 6.97 8.61 -12.04
N ALA A 59 6.43 8.25 -10.88
CA ALA A 59 7.08 8.44 -9.60
C ALA A 59 8.23 7.45 -9.36
N LEU A 60 8.18 6.26 -9.97
CA LEU A 60 9.14 5.19 -9.75
C LEU A 60 10.56 5.61 -10.12
N PHE A 61 10.77 6.22 -11.30
CA PHE A 61 12.09 6.58 -11.79
C PHE A 61 12.84 7.55 -10.86
N PRO A 62 12.30 8.72 -10.49
CA PRO A 62 12.98 9.64 -9.58
C PRO A 62 13.17 9.04 -8.17
N THR A 63 12.21 8.22 -7.71
CA THR A 63 12.30 7.56 -6.40
C THR A 63 13.45 6.56 -6.37
N VAL A 64 13.60 5.76 -7.43
CA VAL A 64 14.72 4.82 -7.56
C VAL A 64 16.05 5.55 -7.62
N LEU A 65 16.14 6.69 -8.37
CA LEU A 65 17.35 7.50 -8.40
C LEU A 65 17.76 7.99 -7.01
N VAL A 66 16.81 8.45 -6.20
CA VAL A 66 17.07 8.88 -4.82
C VAL A 66 17.54 7.72 -3.95
N LEU A 67 16.86 6.58 -4.00
CA LEU A 67 17.23 5.39 -3.23
C LEU A 67 18.63 4.90 -3.58
N VAL A 68 18.95 4.82 -4.86
CA VAL A 68 20.26 4.40 -5.36
C VAL A 68 21.35 5.40 -4.92
N ALA A 69 21.09 6.70 -5.05
CA ALA A 69 22.03 7.71 -4.62
C ALA A 69 22.29 7.64 -3.10
N LEU A 70 21.23 7.47 -2.29
CA LEU A 70 21.35 7.31 -0.83
C LEU A 70 22.17 6.08 -0.44
N ILE A 71 21.91 4.93 -1.07
CA ILE A 71 22.65 3.68 -0.82
C ILE A 71 24.13 3.87 -1.17
N GLY A 72 24.45 4.62 -2.23
CA GLY A 72 25.83 4.93 -2.63
C GLY A 72 26.62 5.79 -1.63
N TYR A 73 25.95 6.46 -0.67
CA TYR A 73 26.59 7.16 0.45
C TYR A 73 26.77 6.30 1.70
N LEU A 74 26.12 5.16 1.78
CA LEU A 74 26.23 4.26 2.93
C LEU A 74 27.33 3.23 2.66
N PRO A 75 28.24 2.95 3.61
CA PRO A 75 29.27 1.94 3.46
C PRO A 75 28.69 0.53 3.68
N LEU A 76 27.76 0.13 2.82
CA LEU A 76 26.95 -1.08 2.98
C LEU A 76 27.02 -1.93 1.69
N ASP A 77 28.15 -2.62 1.49
CA ASP A 77 28.50 -3.33 0.23
C ASP A 77 27.46 -4.36 -0.25
N ASN A 78 26.61 -4.89 0.64
CA ASN A 78 25.62 -5.91 0.28
C ASN A 78 24.16 -5.46 0.40
N VAL A 79 23.88 -4.27 0.96
CA VAL A 79 22.48 -3.83 1.23
C VAL A 79 21.68 -3.68 -0.05
N PHE A 80 22.30 -3.22 -1.13
CA PHE A 80 21.60 -3.09 -2.42
C PHE A 80 21.12 -4.45 -2.95
N ASN A 81 21.97 -5.47 -2.91
CA ASN A 81 21.59 -6.80 -3.39
C ASN A 81 20.52 -7.45 -2.48
N GLU A 82 20.60 -7.23 -1.17
CA GLU A 82 19.59 -7.69 -0.21
C GLU A 82 18.25 -6.97 -0.43
N LEU A 83 18.28 -5.67 -0.70
CA LEU A 83 17.11 -4.88 -1.05
C LEU A 83 16.46 -5.37 -2.35
N LEU A 84 17.25 -5.62 -3.39
CA LEU A 84 16.76 -6.21 -4.64
C LEU A 84 16.13 -7.58 -4.40
N ALA A 85 16.74 -8.42 -3.56
CA ALA A 85 16.19 -9.72 -3.21
C ALA A 85 14.86 -9.59 -2.46
N ALA A 86 14.72 -8.62 -1.54
CA ALA A 86 13.47 -8.35 -0.84
C ALA A 86 12.38 -7.85 -1.79
N VAL A 87 12.70 -6.91 -2.69
CA VAL A 87 11.76 -6.43 -3.72
C VAL A 87 11.32 -7.56 -4.65
N ALA A 88 12.24 -8.43 -5.06
CA ALA A 88 11.96 -9.58 -5.93
C ALA A 88 11.00 -10.61 -5.32
N THR A 89 10.72 -10.56 -4.02
CA THR A 89 9.71 -11.43 -3.40
C THR A 89 8.29 -11.04 -3.76
N VAL A 90 8.04 -9.74 -4.05
CA VAL A 90 6.71 -9.16 -4.25
C VAL A 90 6.54 -8.59 -5.65
N ALA A 91 7.58 -7.89 -6.17
CA ALA A 91 7.52 -7.23 -7.48
C ALA A 91 7.88 -8.18 -8.63
N PRO A 92 7.40 -7.88 -9.86
CA PRO A 92 7.81 -8.57 -11.08
C PRO A 92 9.31 -8.41 -11.37
N PRO A 93 9.93 -9.35 -12.10
CA PRO A 93 11.36 -9.27 -12.48
C PRO A 93 11.74 -7.98 -13.20
N GLU A 94 10.85 -7.41 -13.99
CA GLU A 94 11.06 -6.18 -14.77
C GLU A 94 11.30 -4.96 -13.86
N VAL A 95 10.58 -4.87 -12.74
CA VAL A 95 10.79 -3.84 -11.73
C VAL A 95 12.18 -3.97 -11.11
N VAL A 96 12.60 -5.19 -10.82
CA VAL A 96 13.94 -5.48 -10.26
C VAL A 96 15.04 -5.11 -11.26
N ILE A 97 14.87 -5.46 -12.53
CA ILE A 97 15.80 -5.11 -13.62
C ILE A 97 15.88 -3.59 -13.77
N LEU A 98 14.75 -2.89 -13.74
CA LEU A 98 14.70 -1.44 -13.85
C LEU A 98 15.47 -0.77 -12.71
N ILE A 99 15.26 -1.20 -11.45
CA ILE A 99 15.99 -0.71 -10.28
C ILE A 99 17.50 -0.94 -10.44
N ARG A 100 17.90 -2.14 -10.86
CA ARG A 100 19.31 -2.51 -11.07
C ARG A 100 19.96 -1.66 -12.14
N THR A 101 19.29 -1.47 -13.28
CA THR A 101 19.79 -0.63 -14.38
C THR A 101 20.02 0.82 -13.94
N GLN A 102 19.12 1.38 -13.14
CA GLN A 102 19.30 2.72 -12.58
C GLN A 102 20.49 2.79 -11.60
N PHE A 103 20.70 1.75 -10.80
CA PHE A 103 21.84 1.66 -9.88
C PHE A 103 23.17 1.68 -10.65
N ASP A 104 23.31 0.89 -11.68
CA ASP A 104 24.51 0.79 -12.49
C ASP A 104 24.84 2.13 -13.19
N GLN A 105 23.81 2.87 -13.64
CA GLN A 105 23.98 4.19 -14.28
C GLN A 105 24.43 5.29 -13.30
N VAL A 106 23.91 5.31 -12.06
CA VAL A 106 24.28 6.32 -11.05
C VAL A 106 25.71 6.10 -10.54
N GLY A 107 26.19 4.85 -10.49
CA GLY A 107 27.52 4.50 -10.02
C GLY A 107 28.66 5.16 -10.80
N THR A 108 28.43 5.55 -12.06
CA THR A 108 29.43 6.10 -12.99
C THR A 108 29.36 7.61 -13.20
N GLY A 109 28.36 8.32 -12.60
CA GLY A 109 28.07 9.74 -12.88
C GLY A 109 28.34 10.71 -11.73
N ASN A 110 27.98 12.00 -11.95
CA ASN A 110 28.05 13.05 -10.94
C ASN A 110 26.95 12.84 -9.87
N ARG A 111 27.28 12.14 -8.79
CA ARG A 111 26.38 11.74 -7.72
C ARG A 111 25.60 12.89 -7.10
N VAL A 112 26.24 14.07 -6.89
CA VAL A 112 25.59 15.22 -6.23
C VAL A 112 24.51 15.84 -7.13
N GLY A 113 24.79 16.03 -8.41
CA GLY A 113 23.81 16.57 -9.37
C GLY A 113 22.60 15.64 -9.52
N PHE A 114 22.84 14.34 -9.68
CA PHE A 114 21.77 13.33 -9.75
C PHE A 114 20.94 13.27 -8.47
N LEU A 115 21.57 13.40 -7.29
CA LEU A 115 20.86 13.42 -6.02
C LEU A 115 19.91 14.61 -5.91
N THR A 116 20.37 15.82 -6.25
CA THR A 116 19.55 17.03 -6.14
C THR A 116 18.35 16.99 -7.09
N VAL A 117 18.58 16.71 -8.37
CA VAL A 117 17.51 16.60 -9.37
C VAL A 117 16.59 15.42 -9.05
N GLY A 118 17.16 14.31 -8.61
CA GLY A 118 16.42 13.11 -8.20
C GLY A 118 15.49 13.39 -7.02
N ILE A 119 15.96 14.06 -5.96
CA ILE A 119 15.13 14.39 -4.78
C ILE A 119 13.96 15.31 -5.17
N LEU A 120 14.23 16.39 -5.90
CA LEU A 120 13.17 17.31 -6.33
C LEU A 120 12.17 16.61 -7.25
N GLY A 121 12.64 15.82 -8.21
CA GLY A 121 11.82 15.04 -9.10
C GLY A 121 11.00 13.98 -8.35
N ALA A 122 11.60 13.28 -7.38
CA ALA A 122 10.94 12.28 -6.57
C ALA A 122 9.82 12.89 -5.69
N ILE A 123 10.10 14.00 -5.00
CA ILE A 123 9.08 14.68 -4.19
C ILE A 123 7.93 15.16 -5.07
N TRP A 124 8.24 15.74 -6.23
CA TRP A 124 7.22 16.25 -7.15
C TRP A 124 6.36 15.11 -7.72
N SER A 125 6.97 14.08 -8.31
CA SER A 125 6.27 12.97 -8.96
C SER A 125 5.55 12.07 -7.97
N SER A 126 6.18 11.72 -6.82
CA SER A 126 5.54 10.91 -5.79
C SER A 126 4.36 11.63 -5.14
N SER A 127 4.47 12.95 -4.89
CA SER A 127 3.34 13.73 -4.39
C SER A 127 2.23 13.91 -5.44
N ALA A 128 2.54 13.85 -6.74
CA ALA A 128 1.52 13.80 -7.79
C ALA A 128 0.78 12.46 -7.80
N ALA A 129 1.51 11.35 -7.65
CA ALA A 129 0.93 10.03 -7.51
C ALA A 129 0.01 9.93 -6.28
N THR A 130 0.47 10.46 -5.13
CA THR A 130 -0.36 10.51 -3.92
C THR A 130 -1.57 11.45 -4.08
N SER A 131 -1.45 12.56 -4.83
CA SER A 131 -2.60 13.41 -5.14
C SER A 131 -3.64 12.68 -5.99
N ALA A 132 -3.20 11.91 -6.99
CA ALA A 132 -4.09 11.08 -7.79
C ALA A 132 -4.80 10.01 -6.95
N LEU A 133 -4.07 9.40 -5.99
CA LEU A 133 -4.67 8.46 -5.03
C LEU A 133 -5.71 9.15 -4.13
N ILE A 134 -5.44 10.36 -3.63
CA ILE A 134 -6.42 11.15 -2.87
C ILE A 134 -7.69 11.41 -3.69
N ASP A 135 -7.54 11.76 -4.98
CA ASP A 135 -8.68 11.98 -5.87
C ASP A 135 -9.50 10.70 -6.08
N ALA A 136 -8.81 9.60 -6.36
CA ALA A 136 -9.45 8.30 -6.56
C ALA A 136 -10.19 7.83 -5.28
N LEU A 137 -9.58 8.03 -4.09
CA LEU A 137 -10.23 7.72 -2.82
C LEU A 137 -11.43 8.65 -2.52
N ASN A 138 -11.35 9.94 -2.86
CA ASN A 138 -12.51 10.82 -2.75
C ASN A 138 -13.67 10.34 -3.64
N THR A 139 -13.38 9.86 -4.86
CA THR A 139 -14.39 9.29 -5.75
C THR A 139 -15.02 8.05 -5.12
N ALA A 140 -14.22 7.07 -4.70
CA ALA A 140 -14.68 5.83 -4.07
C ALA A 140 -15.51 6.03 -2.78
N TYR A 141 -15.44 7.20 -2.16
CA TYR A 141 -16.28 7.57 -1.01
C TYR A 141 -17.39 8.55 -1.37
N ASP A 142 -17.67 8.79 -2.64
CA ASP A 142 -18.68 9.76 -3.13
C ASP A 142 -18.49 11.17 -2.57
N ILE A 143 -17.22 11.62 -2.46
CA ILE A 143 -16.89 12.89 -1.82
C ILE A 143 -16.36 13.89 -2.81
N LYS A 144 -16.94 15.06 -2.81
CA LYS A 144 -16.38 16.23 -3.50
C LYS A 144 -15.31 16.87 -2.62
N ASP A 145 -14.07 16.96 -3.12
CA ASP A 145 -12.98 17.60 -2.38
C ASP A 145 -13.12 19.13 -2.42
N TRP A 146 -13.42 19.73 -1.27
CA TRP A 146 -13.55 21.19 -1.06
C TRP A 146 -12.24 21.84 -0.59
N ARG A 147 -11.19 21.05 -0.39
CA ARG A 147 -9.91 21.57 0.08
C ARG A 147 -9.29 22.50 -0.95
N ALA A 148 -8.72 23.63 -0.50
CA ALA A 148 -7.94 24.49 -1.38
C ALA A 148 -6.76 23.71 -1.96
N TRP A 149 -6.41 23.96 -3.22
CA TRP A 149 -5.36 23.25 -3.96
C TRP A 149 -4.08 23.05 -3.15
N TRP A 150 -3.59 24.08 -2.44
CA TRP A 150 -2.37 23.99 -1.65
C TRP A 150 -2.50 23.08 -0.42
N LYS A 151 -3.67 23.03 0.22
CA LYS A 151 -3.94 22.11 1.36
C LYS A 151 -3.93 20.66 0.89
N ARG A 152 -4.55 20.38 -0.26
CA ARG A 152 -4.52 19.06 -0.88
C ARG A 152 -3.10 18.67 -1.26
N ARG A 153 -2.31 19.59 -1.83
CA ARG A 153 -0.91 19.34 -2.19
C ARG A 153 -0.05 19.08 -0.95
N LEU A 154 -0.25 19.83 0.12
CA LEU A 154 0.45 19.62 1.39
C LEU A 154 0.11 18.25 1.98
N LEU A 155 -1.16 17.86 2.00
CA LEU A 155 -1.59 16.53 2.43
C LEU A 155 -0.92 15.43 1.60
N ALA A 156 -0.89 15.57 0.27
CA ALA A 156 -0.23 14.61 -0.61
C ALA A 156 1.26 14.47 -0.28
N ILE A 157 1.97 15.57 -0.01
CA ILE A 157 3.37 15.54 0.40
C ILE A 157 3.53 14.81 1.75
N VAL A 158 2.71 15.14 2.76
CA VAL A 158 2.77 14.50 4.08
C VAL A 158 2.51 12.99 3.98
N LEU A 159 1.50 12.59 3.21
CA LEU A 159 1.19 11.18 2.99
C LEU A 159 2.30 10.47 2.21
N THR A 160 2.94 11.14 1.24
CA THR A 160 4.10 10.60 0.52
C THR A 160 5.26 10.30 1.48
N PHE A 161 5.56 11.20 2.41
CA PHE A 161 6.58 10.95 3.43
C PHE A 161 6.16 9.82 4.38
N GLY A 162 4.89 9.75 4.78
CA GLY A 162 4.35 8.64 5.59
C GLY A 162 4.51 7.29 4.88
N LEU A 163 4.16 7.21 3.60
CA LEU A 163 4.37 6.03 2.75
C LEU A 163 5.86 5.67 2.65
N ALA A 164 6.73 6.65 2.41
CA ALA A 164 8.17 6.41 2.32
C ALA A 164 8.73 5.84 3.64
N ILE A 165 8.32 6.38 4.79
CA ILE A 165 8.71 5.86 6.11
C ILE A 165 8.22 4.43 6.28
N ALA A 166 6.98 4.12 5.91
CA ALA A 166 6.42 2.77 6.01
C ALA A 166 7.18 1.77 5.12
N VAL A 167 7.54 2.16 3.91
CA VAL A 167 8.38 1.34 3.02
C VAL A 167 9.76 1.10 3.63
N VAL A 168 10.42 2.15 4.12
CA VAL A 168 11.73 2.03 4.77
C VAL A 168 11.66 1.14 6.01
N LEU A 169 10.61 1.29 6.82
CA LEU A 169 10.38 0.45 8.00
C LEU A 169 10.16 -1.01 7.61
N SER A 170 9.36 -1.27 6.59
CA SER A 170 9.12 -2.63 6.07
C SER A 170 10.40 -3.28 5.56
N LEU A 171 11.20 -2.53 4.80
CA LEU A 171 12.50 -2.99 4.32
C LEU A 171 13.49 -3.21 5.48
N ALA A 172 13.51 -2.32 6.47
CA ALA A 172 14.35 -2.49 7.66
C ALA A 172 13.97 -3.75 8.45
N LEU A 173 12.68 -4.02 8.63
CA LEU A 173 12.20 -5.27 9.25
C LEU A 173 12.67 -6.51 8.48
N MET A 174 12.64 -6.43 7.14
CA MET A 174 13.06 -7.54 6.29
C MET A 174 14.57 -7.77 6.27
N LEU A 175 15.38 -6.70 6.19
CA LEU A 175 16.82 -6.76 5.96
C LEU A 175 17.62 -6.83 7.28
N ILE A 176 17.28 -5.95 8.22
CA ILE A 176 18.04 -5.79 9.47
C ILE A 176 17.59 -6.80 10.50
N GLY A 177 16.31 -7.15 10.52
CA GLY A 177 15.72 -8.04 11.50
C GLY A 177 16.49 -9.36 11.71
N PRO A 178 16.84 -10.12 10.66
CA PRO A 178 17.62 -11.35 10.80
C PRO A 178 19.03 -11.12 11.37
N LYS A 179 19.70 -10.05 10.91
CA LYS A 179 21.06 -9.72 11.35
C LYS A 179 21.09 -9.19 12.78
N ALA A 180 20.17 -8.28 13.11
CA ALA A 180 20.03 -7.76 14.46
C ALA A 180 19.74 -8.88 15.46
N LEU A 181 18.96 -9.87 15.07
CA LEU A 181 18.63 -10.99 15.94
C LEU A 181 19.81 -11.94 16.16
N THR A 182 20.53 -12.32 15.08
CA THR A 182 21.75 -13.14 15.24
C THR A 182 22.80 -12.44 16.12
N TRP A 183 22.90 -11.12 15.99
CA TRP A 183 23.76 -10.31 16.85
C TRP A 183 23.26 -10.27 18.30
N SER A 184 21.94 -10.10 18.49
CA SER A 184 21.30 -10.11 19.82
C SER A 184 21.39 -11.48 20.49
N VAL A 185 21.25 -12.58 19.76
CA VAL A 185 21.46 -13.95 20.26
C VAL A 185 22.89 -14.13 20.72
N ALA A 186 23.86 -13.65 19.93
CA ALA A 186 25.28 -13.76 20.28
C ALA A 186 25.67 -12.90 21.50
N TRP A 187 25.09 -11.71 21.65
CA TRP A 187 25.41 -10.75 22.71
C TRP A 187 24.60 -10.95 23.98
N LEU A 188 23.32 -11.28 23.88
CA LEU A 188 22.41 -11.42 25.01
C LEU A 188 22.17 -12.87 25.42
N GLY A 189 22.78 -13.82 24.72
CA GLY A 189 22.61 -15.25 25.01
C GLY A 189 21.20 -15.76 24.81
N LEU A 190 20.44 -15.16 23.89
CA LEU A 190 19.07 -15.54 23.61
C LEU A 190 19.00 -16.94 22.97
N ASP A 191 17.95 -17.68 23.27
CA ASP A 191 17.71 -19.02 22.72
C ASP A 191 17.57 -18.91 21.16
N PRO A 192 18.19 -19.82 20.38
CA PRO A 192 17.99 -19.95 18.94
C PRO A 192 16.51 -20.02 18.52
N PHE A 193 15.63 -20.48 19.41
CA PHE A 193 14.18 -20.48 19.22
C PHE A 193 13.62 -19.07 18.98
N VAL A 194 14.14 -18.05 19.66
CA VAL A 194 13.74 -16.64 19.45
C VAL A 194 14.07 -16.17 18.03
N ALA A 195 15.21 -16.64 17.48
CA ALA A 195 15.60 -16.34 16.12
C ALA A 195 14.63 -16.97 15.09
N ALA A 196 14.22 -18.21 15.33
CA ALA A 196 13.26 -18.89 14.48
C ALA A 196 11.87 -18.21 14.54
N LEU A 197 11.41 -17.85 15.73
CA LEU A 197 10.15 -17.13 15.93
C LEU A 197 10.14 -15.79 15.20
N TRP A 198 11.23 -15.03 15.25
CA TRP A 198 11.36 -13.79 14.51
C TRP A 198 11.29 -13.99 13.00
N GLN A 199 11.96 -15.01 12.48
CA GLN A 199 11.91 -15.33 11.05
C GLN A 199 10.48 -15.60 10.58
N MET A 200 9.66 -16.22 11.41
CA MET A 200 8.23 -16.43 11.11
C MET A 200 7.41 -15.14 11.28
N ALA A 201 7.69 -14.33 12.30
CA ALA A 201 6.91 -13.14 12.64
C ALA A 201 7.13 -11.96 11.68
N ARG A 202 8.29 -11.86 11.02
CA ARG A 202 8.61 -10.72 10.14
C ARG A 202 7.61 -10.52 8.99
N TRP A 203 7.14 -11.61 8.37
CA TRP A 203 6.18 -11.54 7.28
C TRP A 203 4.80 -11.02 7.73
N PRO A 204 4.19 -11.60 8.78
CA PRO A 204 3.01 -11.00 9.39
C PRO A 204 3.21 -9.55 9.82
N ALA A 205 4.37 -9.18 10.36
CA ALA A 205 4.65 -7.80 10.76
C ALA A 205 4.61 -6.83 9.58
N VAL A 206 5.22 -7.20 8.44
CA VAL A 206 5.15 -6.38 7.21
C VAL A 206 3.72 -6.28 6.69
N ILE A 207 2.96 -7.38 6.70
CA ILE A 207 1.55 -7.37 6.29
C ILE A 207 0.74 -6.41 7.18
N VAL A 208 0.96 -6.43 8.50
CA VAL A 208 0.31 -5.50 9.43
C VAL A 208 0.69 -4.04 9.10
N VAL A 209 1.96 -3.75 8.80
CA VAL A 209 2.37 -2.40 8.38
C VAL A 209 1.64 -1.97 7.11
N VAL A 210 1.50 -2.85 6.12
CA VAL A 210 0.76 -2.56 4.87
C VAL A 210 -0.71 -2.25 5.16
N ILE A 211 -1.37 -3.07 5.98
CA ILE A 211 -2.77 -2.85 6.38
C ILE A 211 -2.93 -1.50 7.08
N LEU A 212 -2.08 -1.19 8.07
CA LEU A 212 -2.13 0.07 8.80
C LEU A 212 -1.89 1.30 7.89
N VAL A 213 -1.02 1.16 6.90
CA VAL A 213 -0.78 2.22 5.90
C VAL A 213 -2.00 2.42 5.01
N LEU A 214 -2.64 1.35 4.57
CA LEU A 214 -3.88 1.43 3.79
C LEU A 214 -5.00 2.06 4.62
N ASP A 215 -5.17 1.65 5.88
CA ASP A 215 -6.15 2.24 6.79
C ASP A 215 -5.87 3.73 7.02
N LEU A 216 -4.61 4.10 7.19
CA LEU A 216 -4.22 5.51 7.31
C LEU A 216 -4.56 6.30 6.03
N MET A 217 -4.38 5.70 4.83
CA MET A 217 -4.78 6.31 3.57
C MET A 217 -6.30 6.46 3.48
N PHE A 218 -7.07 5.42 3.79
CA PHE A 218 -8.53 5.45 3.79
C PHE A 218 -9.11 6.41 4.82
N TYR A 219 -8.37 6.70 5.90
CA TYR A 219 -8.78 7.66 6.92
C TYR A 219 -8.43 9.12 6.59
N LEU A 220 -7.19 9.38 6.11
CA LEU A 220 -6.67 10.74 5.91
C LEU A 220 -6.92 11.31 4.52
N ALA A 221 -6.94 10.47 3.49
CA ALA A 221 -7.06 10.93 2.11
C ALA A 221 -8.46 11.48 1.78
N PRO A 222 -9.59 10.81 2.13
CA PRO A 222 -10.91 11.32 1.84
C PRO A 222 -11.20 12.61 2.61
N ASN A 223 -11.88 13.56 1.96
CA ASN A 223 -12.25 14.85 2.59
C ASN A 223 -13.55 14.72 3.41
N ARG A 224 -13.58 13.75 4.30
CA ARG A 224 -14.74 13.39 5.11
C ARG A 224 -14.27 12.94 6.50
N HIS A 225 -15.09 13.15 7.53
CA HIS A 225 -14.86 12.59 8.86
C HIS A 225 -15.26 11.12 8.87
N VAL A 226 -14.30 10.26 8.59
CA VAL A 226 -14.40 8.79 8.72
C VAL A 226 -14.00 8.42 10.15
N LYS A 227 -14.64 7.43 10.76
CA LYS A 227 -14.17 6.91 12.06
C LYS A 227 -12.84 6.18 11.86
N TRP A 228 -11.87 6.45 12.72
CA TRP A 228 -10.62 5.71 12.73
C TRP A 228 -10.87 4.24 13.10
N VAL A 229 -10.33 3.37 12.30
CA VAL A 229 -10.39 1.93 12.45
C VAL A 229 -8.98 1.39 12.33
N TRP A 230 -8.53 0.55 13.26
CA TRP A 230 -7.16 0.01 13.24
C TRP A 230 -6.94 -1.05 12.16
N ILE A 231 -7.96 -1.81 11.81
CA ILE A 231 -7.92 -2.82 10.74
C ILE A 231 -9.30 -2.83 10.10
N SER A 232 -9.42 -2.19 8.93
CA SER A 232 -10.68 -2.18 8.21
C SER A 232 -10.84 -3.41 7.30
N PRO A 233 -12.07 -3.87 7.04
CA PRO A 233 -12.32 -4.91 6.06
C PRO A 233 -11.75 -4.58 4.68
N GLY A 234 -11.84 -3.31 4.26
CA GLY A 234 -11.31 -2.86 2.99
C GLY A 234 -9.79 -2.91 2.90
N ALA A 235 -9.06 -2.50 3.94
CA ALA A 235 -7.60 -2.59 3.95
C ALA A 235 -7.12 -4.05 3.92
N LEU A 236 -7.82 -4.93 4.63
CA LEU A 236 -7.56 -6.38 4.58
C LEU A 236 -7.81 -6.94 3.17
N MET A 237 -8.95 -6.60 2.55
CA MET A 237 -9.29 -7.02 1.19
C MET A 237 -8.27 -6.50 0.19
N SER A 238 -7.91 -5.20 0.24
CA SER A 238 -6.86 -4.61 -0.61
C SER A 238 -5.55 -5.37 -0.49
N THR A 239 -5.13 -5.68 0.74
CA THR A 239 -3.87 -6.39 0.99
C THR A 239 -3.91 -7.81 0.42
N ILE A 240 -5.00 -8.55 0.62
CA ILE A 240 -5.17 -9.90 0.07
C ILE A 240 -5.17 -9.88 -1.46
N LEU A 241 -5.91 -8.95 -2.06
CA LEU A 241 -5.97 -8.80 -3.52
C LEU A 241 -4.62 -8.40 -4.09
N TRP A 242 -3.90 -7.46 -3.44
CA TRP A 242 -2.59 -7.03 -3.88
C TRP A 242 -1.56 -8.16 -3.81
N ILE A 243 -1.50 -8.92 -2.72
CA ILE A 243 -0.58 -10.06 -2.59
C ILE A 243 -0.96 -11.15 -3.61
N GLY A 244 -2.23 -11.53 -3.67
CA GLY A 244 -2.71 -12.58 -4.58
C GLY A 244 -2.46 -12.22 -6.04
N SER A 245 -2.78 -10.99 -6.44
CA SER A 245 -2.56 -10.50 -7.80
C SER A 245 -1.06 -10.36 -8.13
N SER A 246 -0.23 -9.91 -7.19
CA SER A 246 1.23 -9.83 -7.38
C SER A 246 1.85 -11.21 -7.60
N LEU A 247 1.42 -12.23 -6.85
CA LEU A 247 1.86 -13.62 -7.04
C LEU A 247 1.38 -14.19 -8.38
N ALA A 248 0.11 -13.98 -8.72
CA ALA A 248 -0.45 -14.40 -10.00
C ALA A 248 0.25 -13.71 -11.18
N PHE A 249 0.52 -12.41 -11.05
CA PHE A 249 1.20 -11.61 -12.04
C PHE A 249 2.66 -12.06 -12.24
N ARG A 250 3.37 -12.34 -11.15
CA ARG A 250 4.72 -12.91 -11.19
C ARG A 250 4.74 -14.25 -11.95
N TYR A 251 3.78 -15.13 -11.65
CA TYR A 251 3.67 -16.41 -12.37
C TYR A 251 3.39 -16.21 -13.86
N TYR A 252 2.47 -15.28 -14.20
CA TYR A 252 2.15 -14.94 -15.59
C TYR A 252 3.37 -14.46 -16.37
N VAL A 253 4.10 -13.48 -15.81
CA VAL A 253 5.29 -12.90 -16.45
C VAL A 253 6.42 -13.93 -16.59
N ALA A 254 6.65 -14.78 -15.57
CA ALA A 254 7.66 -15.82 -15.62
C ALA A 254 7.44 -16.83 -16.76
N ASN A 255 6.21 -17.02 -17.21
CA ASN A 255 5.86 -17.91 -18.33
C ASN A 255 5.77 -17.20 -19.68
N MET A 256 5.98 -15.87 -19.74
CA MET A 256 5.96 -15.06 -20.96
C MET A 256 7.37 -14.58 -21.37
N SER A 257 8.40 -15.41 -21.18
CA SER A 257 9.81 -15.07 -21.48
C SER A 257 10.05 -14.54 -22.90
N ASP A 258 9.27 -14.98 -23.87
CA ASP A 258 9.41 -14.55 -25.28
C ASP A 258 8.95 -13.10 -25.50
N TYR A 259 8.04 -12.59 -24.67
CA TYR A 259 7.53 -11.23 -24.79
C TYR A 259 8.57 -10.16 -24.39
N ALA A 260 9.30 -10.42 -23.31
CA ALA A 260 10.39 -9.54 -22.87
C ALA A 260 11.54 -9.49 -23.88
N ALA A 261 11.85 -10.60 -24.53
CA ALA A 261 12.85 -10.67 -25.59
C ALA A 261 12.44 -9.89 -26.87
N ALA A 262 11.14 -9.87 -27.19
CA ALA A 262 10.62 -9.20 -28.38
C ALA A 262 10.50 -7.67 -28.20
N TYR A 263 10.14 -7.19 -27.02
CA TYR A 263 9.82 -5.76 -26.76
C TYR A 263 10.86 -5.01 -25.93
N GLY A 264 11.87 -5.69 -25.37
CA GLY A 264 12.96 -5.06 -24.62
C GLY A 264 12.48 -4.14 -23.48
N ALA A 265 13.07 -2.95 -23.34
CA ALA A 265 12.76 -1.98 -22.29
C ALA A 265 11.30 -1.49 -22.30
N ILE A 266 10.66 -1.43 -23.45
CA ILE A 266 9.25 -1.03 -23.59
C ILE A 266 8.36 -2.10 -22.97
N GLY A 267 8.66 -3.38 -23.19
CA GLY A 267 7.95 -4.50 -22.57
C GLY A 267 8.00 -4.44 -21.05
N GLY A 268 9.19 -4.16 -20.49
CA GLY A 268 9.37 -3.99 -19.05
C GLY A 268 8.54 -2.84 -18.46
N ALA A 269 8.47 -1.71 -19.16
CA ALA A 269 7.64 -0.57 -18.74
C ALA A 269 6.13 -0.91 -18.75
N ILE A 270 5.67 -1.61 -19.79
CA ILE A 270 4.27 -2.05 -19.90
C ILE A 270 3.92 -3.03 -18.78
N VAL A 271 4.78 -4.02 -18.52
CA VAL A 271 4.59 -5.01 -17.45
C VAL A 271 4.54 -4.32 -16.09
N THR A 272 5.44 -3.38 -15.82
CA THR A 272 5.47 -2.60 -14.57
C THR A 272 4.20 -1.75 -14.42
N MET A 273 3.75 -1.11 -15.49
CA MET A 273 2.52 -0.31 -15.50
C MET A 273 1.28 -1.17 -15.23
N LEU A 274 1.22 -2.37 -15.84
CA LEU A 274 0.13 -3.31 -15.58
C LEU A 274 0.13 -3.81 -14.14
N TRP A 275 1.30 -4.03 -13.54
CA TRP A 275 1.41 -4.38 -12.12
C TRP A 275 0.91 -3.26 -11.22
N PHE A 276 1.27 -2.01 -11.50
CA PHE A 276 0.73 -0.86 -10.79
C PHE A 276 -0.78 -0.69 -10.98
N TYR A 277 -1.28 -0.99 -12.17
CA TYR A 277 -2.72 -0.98 -12.47
C TYR A 277 -3.49 -1.94 -11.56
N VAL A 278 -3.04 -3.17 -11.48
CA VAL A 278 -3.67 -4.19 -10.62
C VAL A 278 -3.53 -3.82 -9.14
N GLY A 279 -2.39 -3.23 -8.74
CA GLY A 279 -2.19 -2.70 -7.39
C GLY A 279 -3.13 -1.54 -7.06
N GLY A 280 -3.29 -0.58 -7.96
CA GLY A 280 -4.24 0.52 -7.84
C GLY A 280 -5.68 0.03 -7.72
N LEU A 281 -6.04 -0.94 -8.57
CA LEU A 281 -7.36 -1.57 -8.53
C LEU A 281 -7.62 -2.27 -7.19
N ALA A 282 -6.64 -2.99 -6.65
CA ALA A 282 -6.76 -3.65 -5.34
C ALA A 282 -7.02 -2.62 -4.21
N ILE A 283 -6.36 -1.46 -4.25
CA ILE A 283 -6.60 -0.35 -3.29
C ILE A 283 -8.02 0.18 -3.43
N LEU A 284 -8.49 0.43 -4.66
CA LEU A 284 -9.83 0.97 -4.91
C LEU A 284 -10.94 0.00 -4.51
N VAL A 285 -10.79 -1.30 -4.77
CA VAL A 285 -11.72 -2.34 -4.28
C VAL A 285 -11.91 -2.26 -2.77
N GLY A 286 -10.81 -2.09 -2.02
CA GLY A 286 -10.91 -1.97 -0.57
C GLY A 286 -11.52 -0.65 -0.12
N ALA A 287 -11.24 0.45 -0.81
CA ALA A 287 -11.85 1.75 -0.54
C ALA A 287 -13.37 1.70 -0.72
N GLU A 288 -13.83 1.19 -1.86
CA GLU A 288 -15.25 0.98 -2.18
C GLU A 288 -15.93 0.07 -1.15
N MET A 289 -15.26 -1.02 -0.76
CA MET A 289 -15.82 -1.93 0.24
C MET A 289 -16.02 -1.23 1.58
N ASN A 290 -15.06 -0.40 2.02
CA ASN A 290 -15.20 0.39 3.23
C ASN A 290 -16.32 1.43 3.10
N ALA A 291 -16.43 2.12 1.96
CA ALA A 291 -17.49 3.09 1.68
C ALA A 291 -18.87 2.45 1.75
N VAL A 292 -19.07 1.31 1.10
CA VAL A 292 -20.33 0.52 1.12
C VAL A 292 -20.71 0.09 2.54
N ILE A 293 -19.75 -0.38 3.34
CA ILE A 293 -20.01 -0.80 4.73
C ILE A 293 -20.42 0.41 5.58
N GLU A 294 -19.72 1.53 5.42
CA GLU A 294 -20.00 2.75 6.19
C GLU A 294 -21.37 3.35 5.83
N ASP A 295 -21.72 3.38 4.55
CA ASP A 295 -22.99 3.92 4.09
C ASP A 295 -24.17 3.03 4.49
N ALA A 296 -24.00 1.71 4.44
CA ALA A 296 -25.00 0.77 4.97
C ALA A 296 -25.23 0.95 6.49
N ALA A 297 -24.17 1.23 7.26
CA ALA A 297 -24.31 1.52 8.68
C ALA A 297 -25.07 2.86 8.92
N ARG A 298 -24.84 3.87 8.09
CA ARG A 298 -25.57 5.15 8.14
C ARG A 298 -27.04 5.01 7.74
N GLU A 299 -27.33 4.19 6.72
CA GLU A 299 -28.70 3.88 6.30
C GLU A 299 -29.51 3.27 7.45
N GLN A 300 -28.91 2.33 8.19
CA GLN A 300 -29.56 1.72 9.36
C GLN A 300 -29.85 2.73 10.49
N LEU A 301 -28.88 3.58 10.80
CA LEU A 301 -29.06 4.63 11.82
C LEU A 301 -30.17 5.65 11.45
N ARG A 302 -30.38 5.89 10.15
CA ARG A 302 -31.46 6.77 9.68
C ARG A 302 -32.83 6.06 9.68
N ALA A 303 -32.84 4.74 9.45
CA ALA A 303 -34.07 3.94 9.45
C ALA A 303 -34.61 3.66 10.85
N ASP A 304 -33.75 3.69 11.88
CA ASP A 304 -34.13 3.49 13.29
C ASP A 304 -33.71 4.73 14.13
N PRO A 305 -34.39 5.87 13.99
CA PRO A 305 -34.09 7.09 14.77
C PRO A 305 -34.47 6.97 16.27
N THR A 306 -35.13 5.87 16.67
CA THR A 306 -35.64 5.67 18.04
C THR A 306 -34.77 4.74 18.88
N GLY A 307 -33.65 4.26 18.35
CA GLY A 307 -32.66 3.40 19.04
C GLY A 307 -31.86 4.13 20.14
N GLN A 308 -32.46 5.13 20.85
CA GLN A 308 -31.94 5.72 22.09
C GLN A 308 -32.76 5.27 23.28
#